data_b41f9b9b536b86e16be1e15ca7c1c54b
#
_entry.id   b41f9b9b536b86e16be1e15ca7c1c54b
#
_cell.length_a   1.000
_cell.length_b   1.000
_cell.length_c   1.000
_cell.angle_alpha   90.00
_cell.angle_beta   90.00
_cell.angle_gamma   90.00
#
_symmetry.space_group_name_H-M   'P 1'
#
loop_
_entity.id
_entity.type
_entity.pdbx_description
1 polymer ?
#
loop_
_entity_poly.entity_id
_entity_poly.type
_entity_poly.pdbx_seq_one_letter_code
_entity_poly.pdbx_strand_id
1 'polypeptide(L)'
;FDLTEQMNYKIWGTRTESSPRGTYPYKPILTRSYVTASLMGIINDGEYYFDENFPVKEDYEICLRHIKDKGGILAIRYLHWENDHWTKEGGCKDYRTIEMERKAIKNLIKLYPSMISNVKRKANEFTIKLNL
;
A
#
# COMPACT_ATOMS: atom_id res chain seq x y z
N PHE A 1 0.32 -17.41 4.18
CA PHE A 1 0.89 -17.81 2.88
C PHE A 1 -0.04 -18.72 2.11
N ASP A 2 -0.52 -19.83 2.69
CA ASP A 2 -1.35 -20.83 2.00
C ASP A 2 -2.59 -20.22 1.30
N LEU A 3 -3.31 -19.32 1.98
CA LEU A 3 -4.46 -18.64 1.40
C LEU A 3 -4.05 -17.73 0.22
N THR A 4 -2.91 -17.09 0.32
CA THR A 4 -2.36 -16.23 -0.74
C THR A 4 -2.08 -17.05 -2.00
N GLU A 5 -1.49 -18.21 -1.85
CA GLU A 5 -1.20 -19.15 -2.95
C GLU A 5 -2.48 -19.73 -3.54
N GLN A 6 -3.43 -20.16 -2.70
CA GLN A 6 -4.74 -20.67 -3.15
C GLN A 6 -5.51 -19.63 -4.00
N MET A 7 -5.36 -18.34 -3.68
CA MET A 7 -5.96 -17.25 -4.47
C MET A 7 -5.13 -16.86 -5.70
N ASN A 8 -4.01 -17.53 -5.95
CA ASN A 8 -3.05 -17.19 -7.00
C ASN A 8 -2.49 -15.75 -6.86
N TYR A 9 -2.36 -15.28 -5.62
CA TYR A 9 -1.70 -14.01 -5.30
C TYR A 9 -0.29 -14.25 -4.79
N LYS A 10 0.55 -13.22 -4.86
CA LYS A 10 1.94 -13.25 -4.38
C LYS A 10 2.17 -12.31 -3.20
N ILE A 11 1.21 -11.42 -2.95
CA ILE A 11 1.33 -10.38 -1.92
C ILE A 11 0.13 -10.48 -0.97
N TRP A 12 0.44 -10.42 0.31
CA TRP A 12 -0.54 -10.30 1.38
C TRP A 12 -0.07 -9.26 2.40
N GLY A 13 -0.96 -8.78 3.22
CA GLY A 13 -0.59 -7.90 4.32
C GLY A 13 -1.80 -7.44 5.11
N THR A 14 -1.50 -6.61 6.08
CA THR A 14 -2.50 -5.97 6.91
C THR A 14 -2.54 -4.48 6.65
N ARG A 15 -3.52 -3.81 7.20
CA ARG A 15 -3.62 -2.37 7.16
C ARG A 15 -3.21 -1.79 8.50
N THR A 16 -2.30 -0.82 8.49
CA THR A 16 -2.05 0.03 9.66
C THR A 16 -3.19 1.03 9.78
N GLU A 17 -3.96 0.96 10.83
CA GLU A 17 -4.88 2.04 11.19
C GLU A 17 -4.85 2.23 12.70
N SER A 18 -4.64 3.46 13.12
CA SER A 18 -4.85 3.91 14.49
C SER A 18 -6.33 4.00 14.88
N SER A 19 -7.24 3.71 13.96
CA SER A 19 -8.68 3.82 14.15
C SER A 19 -9.36 2.46 14.12
N PRO A 20 -10.20 2.13 15.12
CA PRO A 20 -11.05 0.93 15.12
C PRO A 20 -11.97 0.80 13.89
N ARG A 21 -12.21 1.91 13.17
CA ARG A 21 -12.99 1.92 11.92
C ARG A 21 -12.32 1.17 10.77
N GLY A 22 -11.02 0.89 10.87
CA GLY A 22 -10.28 0.10 9.89
C GLY A 22 -10.47 -1.41 10.04
N THR A 23 -10.77 -1.85 11.25
CA THR A 23 -11.10 -3.25 11.56
C THR A 23 -12.56 -3.48 11.23
N TYR A 24 -12.83 -4.14 10.11
CA TYR A 24 -14.21 -4.41 9.71
C TYR A 24 -14.49 -5.92 9.77
N PRO A 25 -15.13 -6.42 10.85
CA PRO A 25 -15.34 -7.86 11.05
C PRO A 25 -16.22 -8.51 9.97
N TYR A 26 -17.08 -7.73 9.31
CA TYR A 26 -17.95 -8.23 8.25
C TYR A 26 -17.28 -8.37 6.88
N LYS A 27 -16.09 -7.78 6.71
CA LYS A 27 -15.24 -7.95 5.50
C LYS A 27 -13.81 -8.19 5.95
N PRO A 28 -13.53 -9.37 6.50
CA PRO A 28 -12.23 -9.67 7.10
C PRO A 28 -11.09 -9.67 6.08
N ILE A 29 -11.42 -9.89 4.81
CA ILE A 29 -10.48 -9.97 3.70
C ILE A 29 -10.97 -9.05 2.58
N LEU A 30 -10.04 -8.27 1.99
CA LEU A 30 -10.25 -7.55 0.75
C LEU A 30 -9.21 -7.99 -0.26
N THR A 31 -9.64 -8.08 -1.51
CA THR A 31 -8.75 -8.40 -2.63
C THR A 31 -8.40 -7.19 -3.49
N ARG A 32 -9.18 -6.11 -3.40
CA ARG A 32 -8.94 -4.84 -4.12
C ARG A 32 -8.71 -3.72 -3.12
N SER A 33 -7.54 -3.76 -2.51
CA SER A 33 -7.08 -2.79 -1.52
C SER A 33 -5.56 -2.70 -1.59
N TYR A 34 -4.95 -1.78 -0.87
CA TYR A 34 -3.51 -1.83 -0.68
C TYR A 34 -3.17 -2.36 0.71
N VAL A 35 -1.98 -2.87 0.87
CA VAL A 35 -1.37 -3.24 2.14
C VAL A 35 -0.12 -2.41 2.36
N THR A 36 0.19 -2.08 3.61
CA THR A 36 1.36 -1.25 3.92
C THR A 36 2.63 -2.08 4.00
N ALA A 37 3.76 -1.53 3.58
CA ALA A 37 5.07 -2.19 3.69
C ALA A 37 5.45 -2.55 5.13
N SER A 38 4.85 -1.89 6.11
CA SER A 38 5.11 -2.14 7.52
C SER A 38 4.77 -3.56 7.99
N LEU A 39 3.77 -4.19 7.37
CA LEU A 39 3.46 -5.61 7.55
C LEU A 39 2.91 -6.19 6.25
N MET A 40 3.82 -6.52 5.37
CA MET A 40 3.57 -7.10 4.06
C MET A 40 4.40 -8.39 3.90
N GLY A 41 3.77 -9.43 3.39
CA GLY A 41 4.46 -10.64 2.95
C GLY A 41 4.44 -10.73 1.43
N ILE A 42 5.56 -11.11 0.86
CA ILE A 42 5.73 -11.35 -0.57
C ILE A 42 6.22 -12.79 -0.74
N ILE A 43 5.59 -13.57 -1.64
CA ILE A 43 6.11 -14.88 -2.01
C ILE A 43 7.39 -14.66 -2.83
N ASN A 44 8.50 -15.12 -2.30
CA ASN A 44 9.84 -14.87 -2.85
C ASN A 44 10.17 -15.87 -3.97
N ASP A 45 9.55 -15.72 -5.10
CA ASP A 45 9.82 -16.46 -6.34
C ASP A 45 10.49 -15.59 -7.42
N GLY A 46 10.85 -14.35 -7.09
CA GLY A 46 11.47 -13.39 -7.98
C GLY A 46 10.50 -12.64 -8.90
N GLU A 47 9.18 -12.89 -8.81
CA GLU A 47 8.19 -12.23 -9.66
C GLU A 47 7.89 -10.79 -9.18
N TYR A 48 7.83 -10.58 -7.86
CA TYR A 48 7.52 -9.28 -7.26
C TYR A 48 8.61 -8.82 -6.31
N TYR A 49 9.04 -7.57 -6.48
CA TYR A 49 10.01 -6.84 -5.65
C TYR A 49 9.69 -5.35 -5.69
N PHE A 50 10.20 -4.60 -4.73
CA PHE A 50 10.03 -3.14 -4.71
C PHE A 50 10.79 -2.48 -5.84
N ASP A 51 10.14 -1.54 -6.54
CA ASP A 51 10.77 -0.77 -7.61
C ASP A 51 11.62 0.35 -7.01
N GLU A 52 12.93 0.34 -7.29
CA GLU A 52 13.91 1.34 -6.83
C GLU A 52 13.60 2.77 -7.33
N ASN A 53 12.79 2.91 -8.38
CA ASN A 53 12.32 4.21 -8.85
C ASN A 53 11.27 4.85 -7.92
N PHE A 54 10.78 4.10 -6.93
CA PHE A 54 9.85 4.56 -5.92
C PHE A 54 10.47 4.53 -4.53
N PRO A 55 11.37 5.48 -4.18
CA PRO A 55 11.96 5.57 -2.84
C PRO A 55 10.94 5.92 -1.75
N VAL A 56 9.76 6.37 -2.14
CA VAL A 56 8.56 6.56 -1.32
C VAL A 56 7.35 6.08 -2.09
N LYS A 57 6.29 5.59 -1.39
CA LYS A 57 5.09 4.99 -2.00
C LYS A 57 5.37 3.67 -2.74
N GLU A 58 6.46 3.01 -2.40
CA GLU A 58 6.83 1.69 -2.92
C GLU A 58 5.75 0.64 -2.65
N ASP A 59 5.10 0.74 -1.49
CA ASP A 59 3.98 -0.13 -1.10
C ASP A 59 2.73 0.08 -1.98
N TYR A 60 2.45 1.32 -2.39
CA TYR A 60 1.40 1.60 -3.36
C TYR A 60 1.75 1.03 -4.73
N GLU A 61 2.99 1.23 -5.19
CA GLU A 61 3.42 0.76 -6.50
C GLU A 61 3.29 -0.75 -6.62
N ILE A 62 3.87 -1.50 -5.71
CA ILE A 62 3.86 -2.96 -5.77
C ILE A 62 2.43 -3.54 -5.65
N CYS A 63 1.57 -2.93 -4.82
CA CYS A 63 0.17 -3.34 -4.71
C CYS A 63 -0.60 -3.08 -6.01
N LEU A 64 -0.46 -1.91 -6.61
CA LEU A 64 -1.15 -1.56 -7.86
C LEU A 64 -0.68 -2.44 -9.03
N ARG A 65 0.62 -2.69 -9.12
CA ARG A 65 1.20 -3.61 -10.10
C ARG A 65 0.62 -5.01 -9.96
N HIS A 66 0.63 -5.54 -8.75
CA HIS A 66 0.09 -6.86 -8.45
C HIS A 66 -1.41 -6.97 -8.75
N ILE A 67 -2.21 -5.96 -8.36
CA ILE A 67 -3.65 -5.93 -8.66
C ILE A 67 -3.90 -5.87 -10.18
N LYS A 68 -3.08 -5.11 -10.91
CA LYS A 68 -3.16 -5.03 -12.37
C LYS A 68 -2.86 -6.38 -13.03
N ASP A 69 -1.85 -7.09 -12.54
CA ASP A 69 -1.35 -8.32 -13.15
C ASP A 69 -2.17 -9.55 -12.73
N LYS A 70 -2.54 -9.64 -11.45
CA LYS A 70 -3.21 -10.82 -10.85
C LYS A 70 -4.69 -10.59 -10.50
N GLY A 71 -5.20 -9.38 -10.68
CA GLY A 71 -6.60 -9.02 -10.39
C GLY A 71 -6.90 -8.69 -8.93
N GLY A 72 -5.96 -8.89 -8.02
CA GLY A 72 -6.17 -8.65 -6.60
C GLY A 72 -4.92 -8.81 -5.74
N ILE A 73 -5.09 -8.63 -4.43
CA ILE A 73 -4.07 -8.79 -3.39
C ILE A 73 -4.78 -9.28 -2.12
N LEU A 74 -4.11 -10.00 -1.24
CA LEU A 74 -4.74 -10.45 0.01
C LEU A 74 -4.53 -9.40 1.11
N ALA A 75 -5.53 -8.57 1.34
CA ALA A 75 -5.54 -7.61 2.44
C ALA A 75 -6.37 -8.14 3.62
N ILE A 76 -5.71 -8.44 4.73
CA ILE A 76 -6.30 -8.95 5.96
C ILE A 76 -6.72 -7.77 6.83
N ARG A 77 -8.01 -7.61 7.10
CA ARG A 77 -8.56 -6.44 7.80
C ARG A 77 -8.92 -6.68 9.26
N TYR A 78 -9.03 -7.90 9.69
CA TYR A 78 -9.29 -8.21 11.10
C TYR A 78 -8.03 -8.17 11.97
N LEU A 79 -6.85 -8.11 11.34
CA LEU A 79 -5.59 -7.86 12.02
C LEU A 79 -5.17 -6.42 11.76
N HIS A 80 -4.94 -5.68 12.82
CA HIS A 80 -4.33 -4.36 12.76
C HIS A 80 -3.21 -4.27 13.78
N TRP A 81 -2.31 -3.35 13.56
CA TRP A 81 -1.27 -3.01 14.50
C TRP A 81 -1.03 -1.50 14.45
N GLU A 82 -0.63 -0.93 15.58
CA GLU A 82 -0.35 0.48 15.69
C GLU A 82 1.11 0.75 15.32
N ASN A 83 1.34 1.82 14.60
CA ASN A 83 2.66 2.28 14.23
C ASN A 83 2.81 3.78 14.50
N ASP A 84 3.72 4.11 15.39
CA ASP A 84 4.03 5.49 15.77
C ASP A 84 4.95 6.18 14.76
N HIS A 85 4.54 6.25 13.49
CA HIS A 85 5.36 6.83 12.41
C HIS A 85 5.71 8.31 12.60
N TRP A 86 4.98 9.03 13.45
CA TRP A 86 5.08 10.49 13.51
C TRP A 86 5.69 11.02 14.81
N THR A 87 5.79 10.22 15.84
CA THR A 87 6.19 10.67 17.19
C THR A 87 7.58 10.26 17.61
N LYS A 88 8.15 9.22 17.03
CA LYS A 88 9.49 8.72 17.37
C LYS A 88 10.52 9.12 16.31
N GLU A 89 11.75 9.38 16.75
CA GLU A 89 12.91 9.59 15.88
C GLU A 89 13.25 8.29 15.15
N GLY A 90 13.63 8.40 13.87
CA GLY A 90 14.03 7.28 13.01
C GLY A 90 13.01 6.94 11.91
N GLY A 91 13.39 5.99 11.07
CA GLY A 91 12.61 5.57 9.91
C GLY A 91 12.76 6.51 8.70
N CYS A 92 11.81 6.45 7.80
CA CYS A 92 11.85 7.18 6.52
C CYS A 92 11.68 8.71 6.64
N LYS A 93 11.47 9.25 7.86
CA LYS A 93 11.18 10.67 8.08
C LYS A 93 12.35 11.56 7.69
N ASP A 94 13.59 11.10 7.87
CA ASP A 94 14.79 11.92 7.71
C ASP A 94 15.14 12.19 6.24
N TYR A 95 14.77 11.30 5.32
CA TYR A 95 15.04 11.47 3.89
C TYR A 95 13.79 11.78 3.04
N ARG A 96 12.59 11.64 3.63
CA ARG A 96 11.32 11.82 2.94
C ARG A 96 11.00 13.31 2.76
N THR A 97 11.01 13.77 1.51
CA THR A 97 10.68 15.15 1.17
C THR A 97 9.32 15.27 0.50
N ILE A 98 8.71 16.46 0.60
CA ILE A 98 7.44 16.76 -0.10
C ILE A 98 7.61 16.60 -1.63
N GLU A 99 8.78 16.90 -2.15
CA GLU A 99 9.07 16.77 -3.57
C GLU A 99 9.10 15.30 -4.01
N MET A 100 9.74 14.43 -3.21
CA MET A 100 9.74 12.99 -3.46
C MET A 100 8.31 12.41 -3.47
N GLU A 101 7.48 12.82 -2.51
CA GLU A 101 6.07 12.43 -2.43
C GLU A 101 5.30 12.87 -3.69
N ARG A 102 5.46 14.12 -4.12
CA ARG A 102 4.83 14.65 -5.34
C ARG A 102 5.25 13.89 -6.58
N LYS A 103 6.54 13.61 -6.72
CA LYS A 103 7.09 12.86 -7.84
C LYS A 103 6.54 11.44 -7.88
N ALA A 104 6.54 10.74 -6.75
CA ALA A 104 6.01 9.39 -6.64
C ALA A 104 4.52 9.34 -7.01
N ILE A 105 3.69 10.26 -6.50
CA ILE A 105 2.26 10.33 -6.83
C ILE A 105 2.05 10.58 -8.34
N LYS A 106 2.80 11.50 -8.93
CA LYS A 106 2.74 11.75 -10.38
C LYS A 106 3.06 10.50 -11.18
N ASN A 107 4.11 9.77 -10.79
CA ASN A 107 4.52 8.54 -11.46
C ASN A 107 3.45 7.45 -11.31
N LEU A 108 2.90 7.27 -10.12
CA LEU A 108 1.81 6.31 -9.88
C LEU A 108 0.58 6.60 -10.75
N ILE A 109 0.15 7.87 -10.82
CA ILE A 109 -1.00 8.26 -11.66
C ILE A 109 -0.72 7.99 -13.15
N LYS A 110 0.52 8.23 -13.58
CA LYS A 110 0.93 7.97 -14.97
C LYS A 110 0.92 6.46 -15.30
N LEU A 111 1.38 5.62 -14.37
CA LEU A 111 1.45 4.15 -14.57
C LEU A 111 0.09 3.46 -14.40
N TYR A 112 -0.75 4.00 -13.51
CA TYR A 112 -2.03 3.40 -13.10
C TYR A 112 -3.19 4.40 -13.14
N PRO A 113 -3.48 5.05 -14.29
CA PRO A 113 -4.39 6.20 -14.37
C PRO A 113 -5.83 5.87 -13.99
N SER A 114 -6.27 4.63 -14.18
CA SER A 114 -7.61 4.17 -13.82
C SER A 114 -7.74 3.71 -12.37
N MET A 115 -6.62 3.38 -11.72
CA MET A 115 -6.59 2.75 -10.39
C MET A 115 -6.31 3.73 -9.27
N ILE A 116 -5.77 4.91 -9.57
CA ILE A 116 -5.32 5.89 -8.58
C ILE A 116 -5.63 7.32 -9.02
N SER A 117 -6.05 8.14 -8.09
CA SER A 117 -6.20 9.58 -8.30
C SER A 117 -5.66 10.37 -7.12
N ASN A 118 -5.22 11.60 -7.39
CA ASN A 118 -4.79 12.53 -6.36
C ASN A 118 -5.99 13.30 -5.82
N VAL A 119 -6.13 13.32 -4.49
CA VAL A 119 -7.17 14.10 -3.82
C VAL A 119 -6.49 15.10 -2.88
N LYS A 120 -6.53 16.38 -3.20
CA LYS A 120 -6.12 17.44 -2.28
C LYS A 120 -7.14 17.55 -1.14
N ARG A 121 -6.75 17.21 0.08
CA ARG A 121 -7.55 17.43 1.29
C ARG A 121 -7.11 18.65 2.10
N LYS A 122 -5.79 18.90 2.16
CA LYS A 122 -5.17 20.06 2.82
C LYS A 122 -3.96 20.53 1.99
N ALA A 123 -3.51 21.75 2.21
CA ALA A 123 -2.43 22.37 1.43
C ALA A 123 -1.12 21.55 1.41
N ASN A 124 -0.85 20.79 2.47
CA ASN A 124 0.39 20.03 2.66
C ASN A 124 0.22 18.50 2.66
N GLU A 125 -1.00 18.00 2.46
CA GLU A 125 -1.27 16.55 2.43
C GLU A 125 -1.55 16.07 1.01
N PHE A 126 -0.75 15.15 0.56
CA PHE A 126 -0.96 14.41 -0.69
C PHE A 126 -1.75 13.15 -0.38
N THR A 127 -3.06 13.24 -0.47
CA THR A 127 -3.94 12.09 -0.29
C THR A 127 -4.13 11.40 -1.63
N ILE A 128 -3.87 10.11 -1.64
CA ILE A 128 -4.14 9.23 -2.77
C ILE A 128 -5.50 8.57 -2.54
N LYS A 129 -6.33 8.56 -3.55
CA LYS A 129 -7.56 7.77 -3.61
C LYS A 129 -7.34 6.59 -4.54
N LEU A 130 -7.58 5.39 -4.04
CA LEU A 130 -7.60 4.18 -4.85
C LEU A 130 -9.00 3.98 -5.43
N ASN A 131 -9.06 3.72 -6.73
CA ASN A 131 -10.27 3.42 -7.49
C ASN A 131 -10.22 1.95 -7.92
N LEU A 132 -10.28 1.05 -6.95
CA LEU A 132 -10.11 -0.39 -7.13
C LEU A 132 -11.43 -1.12 -7.15
#